data_74c545f4d934c95a0074f92de245e840
#
_entry.id   74c545f4d934c95a0074f92de245e840
#
_cell.length_a   1.000
_cell.length_b   1.000
_cell.length_c   1.000
_cell.angle_alpha   90.00
_cell.angle_beta   90.00
_cell.angle_gamma   90.00
#
_symmetry.space_group_name_H-M   'P 1'
#
loop_
_entity.id
_entity.type
_entity.pdbx_description
1 polymer ?
#
loop_
_entity_poly.entity_id
_entity_poly.type
_entity_poly.pdbx_seq_one_letter_code
_entity_poly.pdbx_strand_id
1 'polypeptide(L)'
;AMTVILYLIFSVPLLAVLRFRAKTDPVGVQKVSLGKIQGVFRFILKLAGVTYEAQGLENIPSDRAVLYVGNHRSYFDILVGYMTVPVLTGFVAKKEMLKIPLLRTWMQRVNCLFLDRVDIKEGLKTILEGIEKVKSGVSIWIFPEGTRNENQELTQLLPFHEGSLKIAQKSGCPVIPVA
;
A
#
# COMPACT_ATOMS: atom_id res chain seq x y z
N ALA A 1 -4.12 5.16 17.44
CA ALA A 1 -2.77 5.77 17.34
C ALA A 1 -1.76 5.02 18.24
N MET A 2 -2.03 4.85 19.54
CA MET A 2 -1.10 4.24 20.52
C MET A 2 -0.64 2.83 20.12
N THR A 3 -1.54 1.96 19.69
CA THR A 3 -1.22 0.59 19.23
C THR A 3 -0.16 0.56 18.12
N VAL A 4 -0.27 1.47 17.15
CA VAL A 4 0.72 1.58 16.06
C VAL A 4 2.08 2.00 16.60
N ILE A 5 2.13 2.99 17.49
CA ILE A 5 3.38 3.48 18.09
C ILE A 5 4.06 2.37 18.88
N LEU A 6 3.32 1.67 19.72
CA LEU A 6 3.85 0.53 20.50
C LEU A 6 4.39 -0.56 19.57
N TYR A 7 3.63 -0.94 18.55
CA TYR A 7 4.12 -1.91 17.55
C TYR A 7 5.42 -1.46 16.90
N LEU A 8 5.51 -0.21 16.46
CA LEU A 8 6.71 0.30 15.81
C LEU A 8 7.93 0.19 16.74
N ILE A 9 7.79 0.57 18.02
CA ILE A 9 8.86 0.50 19.01
C ILE A 9 9.27 -0.96 19.27
N PHE A 10 8.32 -1.84 19.58
CA PHE A 10 8.61 -3.24 19.88
C PHE A 10 9.05 -4.07 18.69
N SER A 11 8.83 -3.58 17.46
CA SER A 11 9.27 -4.24 16.23
C SER A 11 10.76 -4.00 15.89
N VAL A 12 11.48 -3.15 16.64
CA VAL A 12 12.89 -2.81 16.34
C VAL A 12 13.80 -4.05 16.25
N PRO A 13 13.77 -5.01 17.19
CA PRO A 13 14.58 -6.23 17.07
C PRO A 13 14.24 -7.04 15.83
N LEU A 14 12.95 -7.16 15.50
CA LEU A 14 12.51 -7.83 14.29
C LEU A 14 13.03 -7.13 13.02
N LEU A 15 12.98 -5.79 12.97
CA LEU A 15 13.51 -5.02 11.84
C LEU A 15 15.01 -5.26 11.66
N ALA A 16 15.78 -5.41 12.74
CA ALA A 16 17.20 -5.76 12.68
C ALA A 16 17.41 -7.14 12.04
N VAL A 17 16.69 -8.16 12.50
CA VAL A 17 16.74 -9.51 11.91
C VAL A 17 16.34 -9.48 10.42
N LEU A 18 15.26 -8.83 10.07
CA LEU A 18 14.80 -8.71 8.70
C LEU A 18 15.81 -7.95 7.80
N ARG A 19 16.55 -7.00 8.36
CA ARG A 19 17.62 -6.30 7.63
C ARG A 19 18.75 -7.26 7.23
N PHE A 20 19.16 -8.14 8.11
CA PHE A 20 20.19 -9.15 7.80
C PHE A 20 19.70 -10.16 6.79
N ARG A 21 18.49 -10.72 6.99
CA ARG A 21 17.89 -11.68 6.07
C ARG A 21 17.65 -11.13 4.67
N ALA A 22 17.37 -9.85 4.54
CA ALA A 22 17.13 -9.21 3.24
C ALA A 22 18.36 -9.22 2.31
N LYS A 23 19.57 -9.49 2.83
CA LYS A 23 20.79 -9.62 2.02
C LYS A 23 20.82 -10.93 1.20
N THR A 24 20.19 -11.98 1.70
CA THR A 24 20.18 -13.32 1.09
C THR A 24 18.83 -13.72 0.55
N ASP A 25 17.74 -13.22 1.15
CA ASP A 25 16.36 -13.54 0.79
C ASP A 25 15.46 -12.28 0.82
N PRO A 26 15.62 -11.35 -0.13
CA PRO A 26 14.84 -10.13 -0.15
C PRO A 26 13.33 -10.37 -0.35
N VAL A 27 12.95 -11.33 -1.20
CA VAL A 27 11.54 -11.63 -1.48
C VAL A 27 10.87 -12.30 -0.29
N GLY A 28 11.54 -13.25 0.36
CA GLY A 28 11.01 -13.87 1.59
C GLY A 28 10.82 -12.86 2.70
N VAL A 29 11.73 -11.89 2.84
CA VAL A 29 11.59 -10.80 3.81
C VAL A 29 10.39 -9.91 3.49
N GLN A 30 10.09 -9.61 2.22
CA GLN A 30 8.89 -8.86 1.85
C GLN A 30 7.61 -9.61 2.21
N LYS A 31 7.55 -10.93 1.92
CA LYS A 31 6.40 -11.80 2.29
C LYS A 31 6.20 -11.85 3.81
N VAL A 32 7.27 -12.04 4.58
CA VAL A 32 7.22 -12.02 6.06
C VAL A 32 6.75 -10.65 6.56
N SER A 33 7.25 -9.58 5.97
CA SER A 33 6.87 -8.21 6.35
C SER A 33 5.38 -7.94 6.09
N LEU A 34 4.87 -8.37 4.94
CA LEU A 34 3.45 -8.27 4.60
C LEU A 34 2.60 -9.04 5.63
N GLY A 35 2.93 -10.29 5.93
CA GLY A 35 2.20 -11.08 6.93
C GLY A 35 2.21 -10.45 8.33
N LYS A 36 3.33 -9.81 8.73
CA LYS A 36 3.40 -9.07 10.01
C LYS A 36 2.49 -7.84 10.01
N ILE A 37 2.50 -7.05 8.96
CA ILE A 37 1.59 -5.89 8.81
C ILE A 37 0.13 -6.33 8.81
N GLN A 38 -0.23 -7.37 8.06
CA GLN A 38 -1.57 -7.94 8.07
C GLN A 38 -1.99 -8.39 9.47
N GLY A 39 -1.10 -9.05 10.22
CA GLY A 39 -1.38 -9.43 11.62
C GLY A 39 -1.70 -8.24 12.52
N VAL A 40 -0.91 -7.17 12.43
CA VAL A 40 -1.13 -5.93 13.18
C VAL A 40 -2.42 -5.24 12.77
N PHE A 41 -2.69 -5.15 11.48
CA PHE A 41 -3.90 -4.50 10.96
C PHE A 41 -5.16 -5.28 11.35
N ARG A 42 -5.12 -6.61 11.30
CA ARG A 42 -6.21 -7.46 11.83
C ARG A 42 -6.48 -7.18 13.29
N PHE A 43 -5.44 -7.06 14.10
CA PHE A 43 -5.57 -6.72 15.53
C PHE A 43 -6.18 -5.33 15.73
N ILE A 44 -5.74 -4.33 14.95
CA ILE A 44 -6.27 -2.96 15.02
C ILE A 44 -7.74 -2.92 14.60
N LEU A 45 -8.12 -3.59 13.51
CA LEU A 45 -9.51 -3.67 13.04
C LEU A 45 -10.39 -4.31 14.11
N LYS A 46 -9.94 -5.42 14.71
CA LYS A 46 -10.67 -6.09 15.81
C LYS A 46 -10.83 -5.17 17.02
N LEU A 47 -9.78 -4.46 17.42
CA LEU A 47 -9.81 -3.52 18.54
C LEU A 47 -10.75 -2.33 18.29
N ALA A 48 -10.85 -1.90 17.04
CA ALA A 48 -11.75 -0.83 16.62
C ALA A 48 -13.20 -1.29 16.38
N GLY A 49 -13.50 -2.59 16.55
CA GLY A 49 -14.83 -3.14 16.29
C GLY A 49 -15.22 -3.13 14.81
N VAL A 50 -14.23 -3.03 13.90
CA VAL A 50 -14.49 -2.98 12.47
C VAL A 50 -14.65 -4.38 11.92
N THR A 51 -15.78 -4.64 11.30
CA THR A 51 -16.05 -5.81 10.44
C THR A 51 -16.05 -5.37 8.99
N TYR A 52 -15.57 -6.20 8.09
CA TYR A 52 -15.59 -5.94 6.66
C TYR A 52 -15.91 -7.22 5.91
N GLU A 53 -16.54 -7.07 4.78
CA GLU A 53 -16.78 -8.13 3.80
C GLU A 53 -16.11 -7.71 2.48
N ALA A 54 -15.39 -8.62 1.85
CA ALA A 54 -14.75 -8.37 0.55
C ALA A 54 -15.41 -9.28 -0.48
N GLN A 55 -15.94 -8.68 -1.54
CA GLN A 55 -16.58 -9.37 -2.65
C GLN A 55 -15.72 -9.21 -3.91
N GLY A 56 -15.76 -10.18 -4.82
CA GLY A 56 -15.03 -10.13 -6.07
C GLY A 56 -13.55 -10.45 -5.97
N LEU A 57 -13.06 -10.99 -4.84
CA LEU A 57 -11.65 -11.37 -4.68
C LEU A 57 -11.21 -12.42 -5.70
N GLU A 58 -12.12 -13.24 -6.18
CA GLU A 58 -11.92 -14.24 -7.24
C GLU A 58 -11.55 -13.62 -8.59
N ASN A 59 -11.85 -12.34 -8.80
CA ASN A 59 -11.50 -11.61 -10.02
C ASN A 59 -10.06 -11.06 -10.01
N ILE A 60 -9.36 -11.18 -8.89
CA ILE A 60 -7.97 -10.71 -8.78
C ILE A 60 -7.03 -11.76 -9.38
N PRO A 61 -6.26 -11.43 -10.43
CA PRO A 61 -5.27 -12.35 -10.98
C PRO A 61 -4.26 -12.78 -9.91
N SER A 62 -4.01 -14.09 -9.81
CA SER A 62 -3.03 -14.65 -8.89
C SER A 62 -1.64 -14.87 -9.53
N ASP A 63 -1.57 -14.79 -10.85
CA ASP A 63 -0.40 -15.10 -11.68
C ASP A 63 0.44 -13.87 -12.06
N ARG A 64 -0.08 -12.68 -11.80
CA ARG A 64 0.58 -11.42 -12.20
C ARG A 64 0.26 -10.28 -11.25
N ALA A 65 1.12 -9.26 -11.24
CA ALA A 65 0.89 -8.02 -10.51
C ALA A 65 -0.20 -7.18 -11.18
N VAL A 66 -0.94 -6.42 -10.36
CA VAL A 66 -2.03 -5.55 -10.78
C VAL A 66 -1.89 -4.15 -10.19
N LEU A 67 -2.59 -3.18 -10.78
CA LEU A 67 -2.81 -1.87 -10.18
C LEU A 67 -4.20 -1.84 -9.54
N TYR A 68 -4.26 -1.81 -8.21
CA TYR A 68 -5.51 -1.54 -7.50
C TYR A 68 -5.79 -0.03 -7.51
N VAL A 69 -7.00 0.33 -7.87
CA VAL A 69 -7.47 1.71 -7.96
C VAL A 69 -8.71 1.85 -7.10
N GLY A 70 -8.60 2.51 -5.97
CA GLY A 70 -9.69 2.66 -5.01
C GLY A 70 -10.01 4.11 -4.71
N ASN A 71 -11.24 4.40 -4.30
CA ASN A 71 -11.60 5.66 -3.65
C ASN A 71 -11.02 5.70 -2.23
N HIS A 72 -10.77 6.91 -1.70
CA HIS A 72 -10.14 7.05 -0.38
C HIS A 72 -10.99 7.90 0.56
N ARG A 73 -11.50 7.28 1.61
CA ARG A 73 -12.34 7.94 2.60
C ARG A 73 -11.78 7.89 4.03
N SER A 74 -11.00 6.85 4.33
CA SER A 74 -10.55 6.59 5.69
C SER A 74 -9.14 6.00 5.72
N TYR A 75 -8.48 6.09 6.86
CA TYR A 75 -7.30 5.27 7.12
C TYR A 75 -7.61 3.77 7.13
N PHE A 76 -8.85 3.39 7.41
CA PHE A 76 -9.27 1.99 7.39
C PHE A 76 -9.23 1.39 5.98
N ASP A 77 -9.36 2.17 4.91
CA ASP A 77 -9.22 1.68 3.54
C ASP A 77 -7.87 1.02 3.30
N ILE A 78 -6.81 1.57 3.91
CA ILE A 78 -5.46 0.99 3.83
C ILE A 78 -5.39 -0.31 4.62
N LEU A 79 -5.97 -0.36 5.83
CA LEU A 79 -5.96 -1.54 6.67
C LEU A 79 -6.73 -2.68 6.02
N VAL A 80 -7.95 -2.41 5.56
CA VAL A 80 -8.80 -3.40 4.86
C VAL A 80 -8.15 -3.82 3.55
N GLY A 81 -7.62 -2.87 2.76
CA GLY A 81 -6.90 -3.16 1.53
C GLY A 81 -5.75 -4.14 1.74
N TYR A 82 -4.92 -3.97 2.77
CA TYR A 82 -3.88 -4.94 3.09
C TYR A 82 -4.43 -6.31 3.52
N MET A 83 -5.64 -6.37 4.07
CA MET A 83 -6.26 -7.66 4.45
C MET A 83 -6.83 -8.42 3.26
N THR A 84 -7.10 -7.74 2.14
CA THR A 84 -7.74 -8.33 0.95
C THR A 84 -6.75 -8.68 -0.16
N VAL A 85 -5.52 -8.15 -0.13
CA VAL A 85 -4.52 -8.43 -1.18
C VAL A 85 -3.90 -9.83 -1.01
N PRO A 86 -3.91 -10.68 -2.06
CA PRO A 86 -3.38 -12.05 -1.98
C PRO A 86 -1.86 -12.11 -2.19
N VAL A 87 -1.25 -11.09 -2.76
CA VAL A 87 0.16 -11.04 -3.19
C VAL A 87 0.87 -9.81 -2.64
N LEU A 88 2.19 -9.75 -2.84
CA LEU A 88 2.97 -8.56 -2.47
C LEU A 88 2.38 -7.32 -3.10
N THR A 89 1.98 -6.37 -2.27
CA THR A 89 1.32 -5.14 -2.69
C THR A 89 1.88 -3.96 -1.91
N GLY A 90 2.29 -2.92 -2.63
CA GLY A 90 2.68 -1.64 -2.06
C GLY A 90 1.61 -0.58 -2.28
N PHE A 91 1.45 0.31 -1.30
CA PHE A 91 0.53 1.45 -1.41
C PHE A 91 1.29 2.72 -1.80
N VAL A 92 0.65 3.55 -2.63
CA VAL A 92 1.16 4.90 -2.89
C VAL A 92 0.81 5.81 -1.71
N ALA A 93 1.83 6.31 -1.05
CA ALA A 93 1.72 7.14 0.15
C ALA A 93 2.32 8.53 -0.08
N LYS A 94 2.01 9.48 0.80
CA LYS A 94 2.61 10.81 0.80
C LYS A 94 4.11 10.72 1.14
N LYS A 95 4.94 11.51 0.46
CA LYS A 95 6.39 11.63 0.71
C LYS A 95 6.73 11.97 2.17
N GLU A 96 5.88 12.72 2.84
CA GLU A 96 6.06 13.11 4.24
C GLU A 96 6.13 11.93 5.21
N MET A 97 5.59 10.77 4.84
CA MET A 97 5.70 9.53 5.65
C MET A 97 7.16 9.08 5.81
N LEU A 98 8.05 9.48 4.90
CA LEU A 98 9.49 9.22 5.02
C LEU A 98 10.14 9.87 6.26
N LYS A 99 9.50 10.91 6.82
CA LYS A 99 10.00 11.62 8.01
C LYS A 99 9.83 10.80 9.30
N ILE A 100 9.04 9.73 9.30
CA ILE A 100 8.77 8.88 10.45
C ILE A 100 9.63 7.59 10.36
N PRO A 101 10.76 7.48 11.09
CA PRO A 101 11.80 6.49 10.79
C PRO A 101 11.33 5.02 10.79
N LEU A 102 10.68 4.56 11.85
CA LEU A 102 10.25 3.17 11.96
C LEU A 102 9.09 2.86 11.01
N LEU A 103 8.15 3.79 10.86
CA LEU A 103 7.04 3.66 9.91
C LEU A 103 7.56 3.57 8.47
N ARG A 104 8.46 4.49 8.08
CA ARG A 104 9.13 4.47 6.78
C ARG A 104 9.76 3.10 6.49
N THR A 105 10.46 2.54 7.47
CA THR A 105 11.15 1.27 7.31
C THR A 105 10.16 0.12 7.03
N TRP A 106 9.04 0.07 7.74
CA TRP A 106 7.99 -0.90 7.48
C TRP A 106 7.32 -0.69 6.11
N MET A 107 6.99 0.54 5.78
CA MET A 107 6.38 0.89 4.48
C MET A 107 7.27 0.50 3.30
N GLN A 108 8.59 0.76 3.39
CA GLN A 108 9.55 0.34 2.37
C GLN A 108 9.62 -1.19 2.22
N ARG A 109 9.54 -1.94 3.34
CA ARG A 109 9.57 -3.41 3.31
C ARG A 109 8.33 -4.04 2.67
N VAL A 110 7.19 -3.36 2.73
CA VAL A 110 5.98 -3.78 2.02
C VAL A 110 5.77 -3.03 0.71
N ASN A 111 6.87 -2.57 0.10
CA ASN A 111 6.92 -1.99 -1.24
C ASN A 111 6.11 -0.69 -1.43
N CYS A 112 5.78 0.06 -0.38
CA CYS A 112 5.12 1.36 -0.53
C CYS A 112 5.97 2.30 -1.40
N LEU A 113 5.28 3.07 -2.21
CA LEU A 113 5.82 4.18 -3.00
C LEU A 113 5.55 5.50 -2.29
N PHE A 114 6.47 6.44 -2.37
CA PHE A 114 6.37 7.73 -1.69
C PHE A 114 6.28 8.86 -2.72
N LEU A 115 5.06 9.32 -2.97
CA LEU A 115 4.76 10.29 -4.01
C LEU A 115 4.95 11.71 -3.51
N ASP A 116 5.83 12.46 -4.17
CA ASP A 116 5.84 13.91 -4.09
C ASP A 116 4.74 14.48 -5.00
N ARG A 117 3.84 15.25 -4.42
CA ARG A 117 2.71 15.84 -5.14
C ARG A 117 2.96 17.26 -5.60
N VAL A 118 4.06 17.84 -5.15
CA VAL A 118 4.47 19.22 -5.47
C VAL A 118 5.52 19.21 -6.55
N ASP A 119 6.54 18.37 -6.41
CA ASP A 119 7.61 18.25 -7.39
C ASP A 119 7.23 17.21 -8.46
N ILE A 120 6.93 17.69 -9.65
CA ILE A 120 6.54 16.85 -10.80
C ILE A 120 7.65 15.86 -11.19
N LYS A 121 8.92 16.27 -11.10
CA LYS A 121 10.06 15.41 -11.44
C LYS A 121 10.22 14.26 -10.46
N GLU A 122 10.10 14.53 -9.17
CA GLU A 122 10.12 13.50 -8.13
C GLU A 122 8.86 12.61 -8.20
N GLY A 123 7.70 13.17 -8.50
CA GLY A 123 6.48 12.42 -8.75
C GLY A 123 6.64 11.45 -9.93
N LEU A 124 7.26 11.89 -11.02
CA LEU A 124 7.54 11.03 -12.18
C LEU A 124 8.48 9.88 -11.81
N LYS A 125 9.53 10.10 -11.01
CA LYS A 125 10.41 9.04 -10.53
C LYS A 125 9.63 7.97 -9.75
N THR A 126 8.69 8.39 -8.90
CA THR A 126 7.84 7.47 -8.14
C THR A 126 6.96 6.63 -9.07
N ILE A 127 6.42 7.22 -10.14
CA ILE A 127 5.64 6.46 -11.14
C ILE A 127 6.54 5.45 -11.86
N LEU A 128 7.75 5.82 -12.25
CA LEU A 128 8.71 4.90 -12.88
C LEU A 128 9.08 3.75 -11.94
N GLU A 129 9.33 4.05 -10.65
CA GLU A 129 9.55 3.00 -9.63
C GLU A 129 8.34 2.06 -9.53
N GLY A 130 7.13 2.58 -9.56
CA GLY A 130 5.89 1.78 -9.55
C GLY A 130 5.79 0.85 -10.75
N ILE A 131 6.15 1.33 -11.95
CA ILE A 131 6.19 0.51 -13.17
C ILE A 131 7.16 -0.67 -13.00
N GLU A 132 8.37 -0.42 -12.50
CA GLU A 132 9.37 -1.47 -12.30
C GLU A 132 8.95 -2.47 -11.21
N LYS A 133 8.32 -2.01 -10.13
CA LYS A 133 7.74 -2.91 -9.10
C LYS A 133 6.67 -3.82 -9.71
N VAL A 134 5.76 -3.29 -10.50
CA VAL A 134 4.72 -4.09 -11.16
C VAL A 134 5.34 -5.13 -12.10
N LYS A 135 6.32 -4.75 -12.91
CA LYS A 135 7.05 -5.68 -13.78
C LYS A 135 7.80 -6.76 -13.00
N SER A 136 8.22 -6.46 -11.76
CA SER A 136 8.86 -7.45 -10.87
C SER A 136 7.89 -8.34 -10.09
N GLY A 137 6.57 -8.21 -10.33
CA GLY A 137 5.54 -9.03 -9.70
C GLY A 137 4.96 -8.46 -8.40
N VAL A 138 5.21 -7.18 -8.10
CA VAL A 138 4.64 -6.49 -6.93
C VAL A 138 3.47 -5.63 -7.38
N SER A 139 2.28 -5.90 -6.87
CA SER A 139 1.09 -5.08 -7.12
C SER A 139 1.20 -3.71 -6.44
N ILE A 140 0.56 -2.71 -7.04
CA ILE A 140 0.51 -1.36 -6.47
C ILE A 140 -0.95 -0.97 -6.22
N TRP A 141 -1.20 -0.36 -5.06
CA TRP A 141 -2.49 0.23 -4.71
C TRP A 141 -2.39 1.75 -4.72
N ILE A 142 -3.25 2.38 -5.48
CA ILE A 142 -3.31 3.83 -5.57
C ILE A 142 -4.72 4.34 -5.27
N PHE A 143 -4.79 5.48 -4.61
CA PHE A 143 -6.00 6.27 -4.46
C PHE A 143 -5.89 7.48 -5.39
N PRO A 144 -6.55 7.47 -6.56
CA PRO A 144 -6.34 8.49 -7.59
C PRO A 144 -6.84 9.88 -7.18
N GLU A 145 -7.71 9.98 -6.21
CA GLU A 145 -8.13 11.24 -5.59
C GLU A 145 -6.96 11.98 -4.89
N GLY A 146 -5.89 11.25 -4.58
CA GLY A 146 -4.69 11.81 -3.96
C GLY A 146 -4.87 12.24 -2.50
N THR A 147 -6.06 12.35 -1.99
CA THR A 147 -6.38 12.66 -0.59
C THR A 147 -7.63 11.90 -0.16
N ARG A 148 -7.92 11.92 1.13
CA ARG A 148 -9.18 11.37 1.63
C ARG A 148 -10.32 12.29 1.23
N ASN A 149 -11.37 11.68 0.72
CA ASN A 149 -12.61 12.37 0.39
C ASN A 149 -13.47 12.50 1.65
N GLU A 150 -13.68 13.71 2.10
CA GLU A 150 -14.47 14.05 3.31
C GLU A 150 -15.90 14.47 2.98
N ASN A 151 -16.32 14.37 1.72
CA ASN A 151 -17.70 14.66 1.32
C ASN A 151 -18.67 13.72 2.05
N GLN A 152 -19.83 14.26 2.47
CA GLN A 152 -20.87 13.46 3.14
C GLN A 152 -21.51 12.44 2.19
N GLU A 153 -21.63 12.80 0.92
CA GLU A 153 -22.21 11.93 -0.10
C GLU A 153 -21.21 10.89 -0.58
N LEU A 154 -21.53 9.61 -0.37
CA LEU A 154 -20.59 8.50 -0.62
C LEU A 154 -20.25 8.31 -2.11
N THR A 155 -21.19 8.68 -2.99
CA THR A 155 -21.04 8.53 -4.44
C THR A 155 -20.27 9.68 -5.10
N GLN A 156 -20.07 10.79 -4.38
CA GLN A 156 -19.35 11.93 -4.90
C GLN A 156 -17.84 11.74 -4.74
N LEU A 157 -17.17 11.35 -5.82
CA LEU A 157 -15.72 11.23 -5.87
C LEU A 157 -15.04 12.59 -6.06
N LEU A 158 -13.82 12.72 -5.56
CA LEU A 158 -12.95 13.84 -5.92
C LEU A 158 -12.35 13.60 -7.33
N PRO A 159 -11.93 14.67 -8.01
CA PRO A 159 -11.25 14.53 -9.30
C PRO A 159 -10.03 13.61 -9.22
N PHE A 160 -9.91 12.72 -10.19
CA PHE A 160 -8.77 11.81 -10.28
C PHE A 160 -7.57 12.50 -10.91
N HIS A 161 -6.41 12.30 -10.32
CA HIS A 161 -5.15 12.71 -10.92
C HIS A 161 -4.81 11.83 -12.11
N GLU A 162 -4.65 12.40 -13.30
CA GLU A 162 -4.37 11.68 -14.55
C GLU A 162 -3.13 10.79 -14.48
N GLY A 163 -2.12 11.18 -13.70
CA GLY A 163 -0.91 10.39 -13.49
C GLY A 163 -1.14 9.04 -12.80
N SER A 164 -2.27 8.86 -12.10
CA SER A 164 -2.56 7.68 -11.30
C SER A 164 -2.59 6.38 -12.10
N LEU A 165 -3.06 6.42 -13.35
CA LEU A 165 -3.19 5.24 -14.21
C LEU A 165 -1.94 4.98 -15.07
N LYS A 166 -0.92 5.86 -15.03
CA LYS A 166 0.29 5.71 -15.85
C LYS A 166 1.09 4.45 -15.53
N ILE A 167 1.01 3.97 -14.28
CA ILE A 167 1.65 2.71 -13.90
C ILE A 167 1.06 1.57 -14.73
N ALA A 168 -0.26 1.42 -14.78
CA ALA A 168 -0.91 0.37 -15.57
C ALA A 168 -0.68 0.58 -17.07
N GLN A 169 -0.86 1.80 -17.59
CA GLN A 169 -0.68 2.12 -18.98
C GLN A 169 0.72 1.74 -19.51
N LYS A 170 1.77 1.97 -18.70
CA LYS A 170 3.16 1.74 -19.11
C LYS A 170 3.67 0.34 -18.79
N SER A 171 3.13 -0.32 -17.79
CA SER A 171 3.51 -1.69 -17.44
C SER A 171 2.67 -2.74 -18.17
N GLY A 172 1.49 -2.38 -18.67
CA GLY A 172 0.53 -3.31 -19.26
C GLY A 172 -0.20 -4.19 -18.22
N CYS A 173 -0.13 -3.87 -16.94
CA CYS A 173 -0.80 -4.67 -15.91
C CYS A 173 -2.31 -4.42 -15.89
N PRO A 174 -3.11 -5.41 -15.46
CA PRO A 174 -4.53 -5.20 -15.22
C PRO A 174 -4.80 -4.14 -14.15
N VAL A 175 -5.91 -3.43 -14.31
CA VAL A 175 -6.44 -2.50 -13.30
C VAL A 175 -7.59 -3.18 -12.58
N ILE A 176 -7.54 -3.21 -11.25
CA ILE A 176 -8.60 -3.72 -10.37
C ILE A 176 -9.24 -2.53 -9.67
N PRO A 177 -10.46 -2.12 -10.08
CA PRO A 177 -11.20 -1.11 -9.36
C PRO A 177 -11.69 -1.66 -8.02
N VAL A 178 -11.60 -0.83 -6.99
CA VAL A 178 -12.03 -1.16 -5.62
C VAL A 178 -12.91 -0.02 -5.11
N ALA A 179 -14.11 -0.33 -4.63
CA ALA A 179 -15.08 0.63 -4.10
C ALA A 179 -15.46 0.31 -2.67
#